data_8883c1b2092ac77f35036a75c05ef093
#
_entry.id   8883c1b2092ac77f35036a75c05ef093
#
_cell.length_a   1.000
_cell.length_b   1.000
_cell.length_c   1.000
_cell.angle_alpha   90.00
_cell.angle_beta   90.00
_cell.angle_gamma   90.00
#
_symmetry.space_group_name_H-M   'P 1'
#
loop_
_entity.id
_entity.type
_entity.pdbx_description
1 polymer ?
#
loop_
_entity_poly.entity_id
_entity_poly.type
_entity_poly.pdbx_seq_one_letter_code
_entity_poly.pdbx_strand_id
1 'polypeptide(L)'
;MAKRVTSIGGQALLEGILMVGPKKNVAAFCDEAGNITTEEVSTPSLREKYPILKKPFIRGVFSMVDTLRLGMKALTLSADKVGGEEEEEPSKFEKWLEKKFGDKVMNAVVAVGGVLGVALAVLLFFFLPAVLFNGLMMLTGDGISGWRSVFEGLLRIVIFVLYIVVISKMPEIDRTFRYHGAEHKTIFCYENDLPLTVENVRKQKRFHPRCGSSFMILMLLLGIIIGFFIPFSNPFLRTFCKLLCLPIVVSIGYELIKLCGKYDNVLTRIIAAPGLWFQRLTVKEPTDMMMEAAIAAMKAVIPENGEDIIR
;
A
#
# COMPACT_ATOMS: atom_id res chain seq x y z
N MET A 1 -10.51 21.15 9.80
CA MET A 1 -11.12 20.22 8.83
C MET A 1 -10.77 20.70 7.46
N ALA A 2 -10.56 19.80 6.48
CA ALA A 2 -10.40 20.21 5.08
C ALA A 2 -11.69 20.88 4.58
N LYS A 3 -11.58 21.89 3.70
CA LYS A 3 -12.73 22.61 3.13
C LYS A 3 -13.56 21.71 2.21
N ARG A 4 -12.89 20.78 1.52
CA ARG A 4 -13.49 19.78 0.63
C ARG A 4 -12.79 18.44 0.77
N VAL A 5 -13.42 17.37 0.32
CA VAL A 5 -12.86 16.01 0.34
C VAL A 5 -12.84 15.49 -1.08
N THR A 6 -11.65 15.16 -1.60
CA THR A 6 -11.49 14.65 -2.97
C THR A 6 -11.47 13.11 -3.03
N SER A 7 -11.83 12.55 -4.17
CA SER A 7 -11.63 11.13 -4.50
C SER A 7 -10.23 10.83 -5.04
N ILE A 8 -9.45 11.86 -5.33
CA ILE A 8 -8.07 11.70 -5.79
C ILE A 8 -7.24 11.10 -4.67
N GLY A 9 -6.49 10.07 -4.99
CA GLY A 9 -5.50 9.44 -4.13
C GLY A 9 -4.21 9.25 -4.88
N GLY A 10 -3.22 8.61 -4.26
CA GLY A 10 -1.96 8.35 -4.94
C GLY A 10 -1.25 7.13 -4.43
N GLN A 11 -0.06 6.92 -4.97
CA GLN A 11 0.89 5.90 -4.58
C GLN A 11 2.30 6.42 -4.82
N ALA A 12 3.16 6.35 -3.82
CA ALA A 12 4.59 6.61 -3.99
C ALA A 12 5.24 5.52 -4.85
N LEU A 13 6.14 5.92 -5.72
CA LEU A 13 6.93 5.07 -6.61
C LEU A 13 8.43 5.20 -6.29
N LEU A 14 9.26 4.48 -7.01
CA LEU A 14 10.71 4.72 -7.03
C LEU A 14 10.95 6.03 -7.80
N GLU A 15 11.58 7.01 -7.16
CA GLU A 15 11.87 8.34 -7.71
C GLU A 15 10.65 9.04 -8.37
N GLY A 16 9.45 8.77 -7.84
CA GLY A 16 8.24 9.31 -8.42
C GLY A 16 6.98 9.15 -7.58
N ILE A 17 5.88 9.55 -8.17
CA ILE A 17 4.57 9.49 -7.55
C ILE A 17 3.49 9.25 -8.62
N LEU A 18 2.56 8.37 -8.32
CA LEU A 18 1.34 8.17 -9.11
C LEU A 18 0.18 8.89 -8.42
N MET A 19 -0.53 9.76 -9.13
CA MET A 19 -1.83 10.29 -8.71
C MET A 19 -2.95 9.61 -9.49
N VAL A 20 -3.97 9.17 -8.75
CA VAL A 20 -5.12 8.43 -9.27
C VAL A 20 -6.34 9.33 -9.20
N GLY A 21 -6.77 9.80 -10.34
CA GLY A 21 -7.95 10.65 -10.49
C GLY A 21 -9.19 9.89 -10.97
N PRO A 22 -10.35 10.55 -11.06
CA PRO A 22 -11.59 9.92 -11.49
C PRO A 22 -11.59 9.53 -12.98
N LYS A 23 -10.87 10.25 -13.84
CA LYS A 23 -10.82 10.03 -15.29
C LYS A 23 -9.52 9.45 -15.78
N LYS A 24 -8.39 9.82 -15.16
CA LYS A 24 -7.06 9.38 -15.57
C LYS A 24 -6.14 9.28 -14.37
N ASN A 25 -5.08 8.49 -14.52
CA ASN A 25 -4.03 8.35 -13.53
C ASN A 25 -2.73 8.83 -14.17
N VAL A 26 -1.97 9.64 -13.46
CA VAL A 26 -0.73 10.23 -13.97
C VAL A 26 0.39 9.96 -12.96
N ALA A 27 1.48 9.37 -13.45
CA ALA A 27 2.72 9.27 -12.72
C ALA A 27 3.63 10.46 -13.06
N ALA A 28 4.29 11.00 -12.06
CA ALA A 28 5.36 11.98 -12.22
C ALA A 28 6.65 11.38 -11.69
N PHE A 29 7.71 11.46 -12.47
CA PHE A 29 9.03 10.94 -12.14
C PHE A 29 10.03 12.09 -12.11
N CYS A 30 10.99 12.03 -11.18
CA CYS A 30 12.12 12.93 -11.12
C CYS A 30 13.37 12.20 -11.60
N ASP A 31 14.09 12.80 -12.53
CA ASP A 31 15.45 12.36 -12.90
C ASP A 31 16.50 12.92 -11.92
N GLU A 32 17.74 12.48 -12.05
CA GLU A 32 18.86 12.97 -11.22
C GLU A 32 19.18 14.45 -11.47
N ALA A 33 18.86 14.98 -12.64
CA ALA A 33 19.05 16.39 -12.98
C ALA A 33 17.94 17.28 -12.39
N GLY A 34 16.90 16.68 -11.77
CA GLY A 34 15.77 17.41 -11.18
C GLY A 34 14.66 17.73 -12.18
N ASN A 35 14.68 17.18 -13.40
CA ASN A 35 13.60 17.36 -14.35
C ASN A 35 12.42 16.45 -13.98
N ILE A 36 11.20 17.00 -14.10
CA ILE A 36 9.97 16.26 -13.82
C ILE A 36 9.31 15.87 -15.14
N THR A 37 9.14 14.56 -15.34
CA THR A 37 8.40 14.00 -16.46
C THR A 37 7.08 13.41 -15.98
N THR A 38 5.99 13.62 -16.73
CA THR A 38 4.67 13.07 -16.39
C THR A 38 4.22 12.10 -17.47
N GLU A 39 3.63 10.97 -17.05
CA GLU A 39 3.15 9.93 -17.94
C GLU A 39 1.78 9.42 -17.49
N GLU A 40 0.86 9.24 -18.43
CA GLU A 40 -0.45 8.66 -18.12
C GLU A 40 -0.36 7.15 -17.98
N VAL A 41 -0.82 6.64 -16.83
CA VAL A 41 -0.81 5.20 -16.50
C VAL A 41 -2.23 4.69 -16.47
N SER A 42 -2.60 3.85 -17.41
CA SER A 42 -3.94 3.26 -17.46
C SER A 42 -3.88 1.74 -17.36
N THR A 43 -4.82 1.18 -16.62
CA THR A 43 -5.10 -0.26 -16.60
C THR A 43 -6.61 -0.47 -16.71
N PRO A 44 -7.09 -1.43 -17.52
CA PRO A 44 -8.52 -1.69 -17.62
C PRO A 44 -9.05 -2.17 -16.26
N SER A 45 -10.05 -1.45 -15.72
CA SER A 45 -10.67 -1.80 -14.44
C SER A 45 -11.60 -3.01 -14.61
N LEU A 46 -11.43 -4.01 -13.76
CA LEU A 46 -12.33 -5.18 -13.70
C LEU A 46 -13.74 -4.79 -13.31
N ARG A 47 -13.89 -3.77 -12.45
CA ARG A 47 -15.19 -3.28 -11.98
C ARG A 47 -15.97 -2.52 -13.06
N GLU A 48 -15.29 -1.90 -14.01
CA GLU A 48 -15.93 -1.27 -15.17
C GLU A 48 -16.44 -2.32 -16.15
N LYS A 49 -15.64 -3.36 -16.38
CA LYS A 49 -16.00 -4.46 -17.27
C LYS A 49 -17.18 -5.31 -16.74
N TYR A 50 -17.27 -5.49 -15.41
CA TYR A 50 -18.28 -6.34 -14.79
C TYR A 50 -19.02 -5.59 -13.67
N PRO A 51 -20.24 -5.03 -13.92
CA PRO A 51 -20.97 -4.20 -12.94
C PRO A 51 -21.28 -4.87 -11.61
N ILE A 52 -21.42 -6.21 -11.58
CA ILE A 52 -21.64 -6.98 -10.35
C ILE A 52 -20.52 -6.78 -9.32
N LEU A 53 -19.29 -6.49 -9.77
CA LEU A 53 -18.13 -6.27 -8.93
C LEU A 53 -18.15 -4.90 -8.22
N LYS A 54 -19.13 -4.03 -8.53
CA LYS A 54 -19.37 -2.75 -7.84
C LYS A 54 -20.25 -2.90 -6.58
N LYS A 55 -20.84 -4.09 -6.33
CA LYS A 55 -21.69 -4.32 -5.17
C LYS A 55 -20.91 -4.25 -3.85
N PRO A 56 -21.51 -3.75 -2.74
CA PRO A 56 -20.90 -3.75 -1.41
C PRO A 56 -20.31 -5.12 -1.06
N PHE A 57 -19.24 -5.13 -0.27
CA PHE A 57 -18.42 -6.27 0.12
C PHE A 57 -17.65 -6.96 -1.02
N ILE A 58 -18.19 -7.06 -2.23
CA ILE A 58 -17.46 -7.60 -3.39
C ILE A 58 -16.48 -6.55 -3.93
N ARG A 59 -16.89 -5.29 -4.01
CA ARG A 59 -16.11 -4.18 -4.58
C ARG A 59 -14.78 -3.94 -3.89
N GLY A 60 -14.66 -4.26 -2.60
CA GLY A 60 -13.43 -4.09 -1.84
C GLY A 60 -12.28 -4.93 -2.39
N VAL A 61 -12.52 -6.22 -2.64
CA VAL A 61 -11.54 -7.15 -3.20
C VAL A 61 -11.10 -6.70 -4.60
N PHE A 62 -12.07 -6.41 -5.47
CA PHE A 62 -11.76 -6.03 -6.85
C PHE A 62 -11.14 -4.63 -6.95
N SER A 63 -11.50 -3.70 -6.03
CA SER A 63 -10.80 -2.42 -5.91
C SER A 63 -9.33 -2.62 -5.56
N MET A 64 -9.04 -3.52 -4.61
CA MET A 64 -7.66 -3.84 -4.25
C MET A 64 -6.90 -4.47 -5.43
N VAL A 65 -7.52 -5.40 -6.16
CA VAL A 65 -6.90 -6.01 -7.35
C VAL A 65 -6.61 -4.94 -8.43
N ASP A 66 -7.57 -4.06 -8.73
CA ASP A 66 -7.37 -2.96 -9.69
C ASP A 66 -6.23 -2.03 -9.24
N THR A 67 -6.18 -1.67 -7.94
CA THR A 67 -5.11 -0.84 -7.37
C THR A 67 -3.75 -1.52 -7.44
N LEU A 68 -3.66 -2.82 -7.13
CA LEU A 68 -2.41 -3.59 -7.24
C LEU A 68 -1.92 -3.67 -8.69
N ARG A 69 -2.82 -3.92 -9.65
CA ARG A 69 -2.46 -3.95 -11.08
C ARG A 69 -1.94 -2.60 -11.58
N LEU A 70 -2.62 -1.52 -11.20
CA LEU A 70 -2.21 -0.16 -11.55
C LEU A 70 -0.86 0.17 -10.90
N GLY A 71 -0.71 -0.13 -9.60
CA GLY A 71 0.52 0.10 -8.86
C GLY A 71 1.71 -0.70 -9.40
N MET A 72 1.52 -1.97 -9.73
CA MET A 72 2.57 -2.79 -10.36
C MET A 72 3.02 -2.21 -11.71
N LYS A 73 2.06 -1.79 -12.56
CA LYS A 73 2.40 -1.15 -13.83
C LYS A 73 3.20 0.15 -13.62
N ALA A 74 2.76 1.00 -12.67
CA ALA A 74 3.46 2.24 -12.36
C ALA A 74 4.86 2.00 -11.77
N LEU A 75 5.02 0.96 -10.92
CA LEU A 75 6.32 0.58 -10.37
C LEU A 75 7.28 0.05 -11.46
N THR A 76 6.78 -0.74 -12.41
CA THR A 76 7.59 -1.19 -13.55
C THR A 76 8.07 -0.01 -14.38
N LEU A 77 7.17 0.94 -14.72
CA LEU A 77 7.54 2.17 -15.43
C LEU A 77 8.55 3.01 -14.63
N SER A 78 8.42 3.05 -13.31
CA SER A 78 9.35 3.74 -12.43
C SER A 78 10.73 3.09 -12.44
N ALA A 79 10.78 1.76 -12.33
CA ALA A 79 12.03 1.01 -12.36
C ALA A 79 12.76 1.16 -13.71
N ASP A 80 12.02 1.13 -14.84
CA ASP A 80 12.59 1.33 -16.17
C ASP A 80 13.21 2.73 -16.33
N LYS A 81 12.62 3.76 -15.69
CA LYS A 81 13.15 5.14 -15.75
C LYS A 81 14.35 5.37 -14.84
N VAL A 82 14.37 4.76 -13.66
CA VAL A 82 15.49 4.85 -12.71
C VAL A 82 16.66 3.96 -13.14
N GLY A 83 16.38 2.76 -13.66
CA GLY A 83 17.41 1.82 -14.12
C GLY A 83 18.04 2.15 -15.48
N GLY A 84 17.48 3.12 -16.24
CA GLY A 84 17.96 3.49 -17.58
C GLY A 84 19.26 4.32 -17.62
N GLU A 85 19.78 4.82 -16.49
CA GLU A 85 20.99 5.64 -16.43
C GLU A 85 22.21 4.94 -15.82
N GLU A 86 22.01 3.84 -15.09
CA GLU A 86 23.07 2.93 -14.69
C GLU A 86 22.81 1.55 -15.29
N GLU A 87 23.25 1.31 -16.53
CA GLU A 87 23.56 -0.05 -16.95
C GLU A 87 24.73 -0.54 -16.09
N GLU A 88 24.46 -0.98 -14.86
CA GLU A 88 25.38 -1.90 -14.20
C GLU A 88 25.58 -3.04 -15.20
N GLU A 89 26.83 -3.20 -15.66
CA GLU A 89 27.11 -4.31 -16.58
C GLU A 89 26.52 -5.58 -15.99
N PRO A 90 25.56 -6.26 -16.70
CA PRO A 90 24.87 -7.41 -16.16
C PRO A 90 25.91 -8.41 -15.62
N SER A 91 25.67 -8.89 -14.41
CA SER A 91 26.62 -9.74 -13.70
C SER A 91 27.00 -10.96 -14.59
N LYS A 92 28.16 -11.56 -14.36
CA LYS A 92 28.57 -12.77 -15.12
C LYS A 92 27.51 -13.87 -15.07
N PHE A 93 26.73 -13.91 -13.99
CA PHE A 93 25.64 -14.85 -13.81
C PHE A 93 24.41 -14.46 -14.65
N GLU A 94 24.06 -13.21 -14.74
CA GLU A 94 22.97 -12.69 -15.59
C GLU A 94 23.30 -12.87 -17.07
N LYS A 95 24.51 -12.49 -17.53
CA LYS A 95 24.99 -12.74 -18.89
C LYS A 95 24.98 -14.24 -19.26
N TRP A 96 25.31 -15.12 -18.29
CA TRP A 96 25.26 -16.56 -18.49
C TRP A 96 23.82 -17.08 -18.58
N LEU A 97 22.91 -16.58 -17.73
CA LEU A 97 21.48 -16.91 -17.74
C LEU A 97 20.82 -16.47 -19.06
N GLU A 98 21.02 -15.23 -19.45
CA GLU A 98 20.49 -14.64 -20.69
C GLU A 98 20.99 -15.41 -21.95
N LYS A 99 22.30 -15.70 -22.00
CA LYS A 99 22.89 -16.47 -23.08
C LYS A 99 22.37 -17.91 -23.19
N LYS A 100 22.00 -18.53 -22.06
CA LYS A 100 21.56 -19.94 -22.00
C LYS A 100 20.06 -20.11 -22.20
N PHE A 101 19.25 -19.13 -21.85
CA PHE A 101 17.79 -19.25 -21.70
C PHE A 101 16.99 -18.11 -22.39
N GLY A 102 17.64 -17.04 -22.86
CA GLY A 102 17.02 -15.88 -23.53
C GLY A 102 16.09 -15.04 -22.62
N ASP A 103 15.39 -14.04 -23.19
CA ASP A 103 14.52 -13.07 -22.48
C ASP A 103 13.43 -13.71 -21.61
N LYS A 104 13.03 -14.95 -21.88
CA LYS A 104 12.03 -15.67 -21.08
C LYS A 104 12.50 -15.98 -19.66
N VAL A 105 13.82 -16.02 -19.43
CA VAL A 105 14.37 -16.33 -18.10
C VAL A 105 14.26 -15.16 -17.16
N MET A 106 14.45 -13.92 -17.60
CA MET A 106 14.27 -12.76 -16.74
C MET A 106 12.83 -12.72 -16.18
N ASN A 107 11.84 -12.93 -17.06
CA ASN A 107 10.45 -13.04 -16.62
C ASN A 107 10.21 -14.21 -15.65
N ALA A 108 10.88 -15.34 -15.86
CA ALA A 108 10.79 -16.49 -14.94
C ALA A 108 11.46 -16.20 -13.59
N VAL A 109 12.61 -15.54 -13.57
CA VAL A 109 13.31 -15.13 -12.33
C VAL A 109 12.44 -14.17 -11.52
N VAL A 110 11.85 -13.16 -12.16
CA VAL A 110 10.92 -12.21 -11.51
C VAL A 110 9.70 -12.93 -10.95
N ALA A 111 9.11 -13.86 -11.73
CA ALA A 111 7.95 -14.64 -11.29
C ALA A 111 8.29 -15.55 -10.10
N VAL A 112 9.43 -16.27 -10.16
CA VAL A 112 9.90 -17.11 -9.05
C VAL A 112 10.21 -16.28 -7.81
N GLY A 113 10.90 -15.13 -7.97
CA GLY A 113 11.16 -14.19 -6.89
C GLY A 113 9.87 -13.70 -6.22
N GLY A 114 8.86 -13.36 -7.02
CA GLY A 114 7.53 -12.97 -6.53
C GLY A 114 6.84 -14.10 -5.74
N VAL A 115 6.87 -15.33 -6.27
CA VAL A 115 6.30 -16.49 -5.57
C VAL A 115 7.02 -16.76 -4.24
N LEU A 116 8.36 -16.71 -4.24
CA LEU A 116 9.16 -16.88 -3.02
C LEU A 116 8.89 -15.76 -2.00
N GLY A 117 8.75 -14.52 -2.46
CA GLY A 117 8.38 -13.38 -1.61
C GLY A 117 7.01 -13.56 -0.95
N VAL A 118 6.00 -14.01 -1.71
CA VAL A 118 4.66 -14.32 -1.16
C VAL A 118 4.73 -15.49 -0.19
N ALA A 119 5.47 -16.56 -0.51
CA ALA A 119 5.64 -17.71 0.37
C ALA A 119 6.31 -17.30 1.69
N LEU A 120 7.36 -16.48 1.63
CA LEU A 120 8.03 -15.93 2.82
C LEU A 120 7.08 -15.05 3.65
N ALA A 121 6.29 -14.20 3.01
CA ALA A 121 5.30 -13.38 3.71
C ALA A 121 4.25 -14.25 4.43
N VAL A 122 3.73 -15.29 3.77
CA VAL A 122 2.80 -16.24 4.42
C VAL A 122 3.47 -16.94 5.60
N LEU A 123 4.71 -17.39 5.45
CA LEU A 123 5.48 -18.04 6.50
C LEU A 123 5.68 -17.11 7.70
N LEU A 124 6.12 -15.87 7.49
CA LEU A 124 6.41 -14.92 8.56
C LEU A 124 5.16 -14.39 9.25
N PHE A 125 4.13 -14.03 8.47
CA PHE A 125 2.96 -13.31 9.00
C PHE A 125 1.79 -14.23 9.40
N PHE A 126 1.73 -15.45 8.89
CA PHE A 126 0.63 -16.35 9.20
C PHE A 126 1.08 -17.64 9.90
N PHE A 127 2.10 -18.30 9.38
CA PHE A 127 2.54 -19.59 9.89
C PHE A 127 3.38 -19.46 11.17
N LEU A 128 4.39 -18.61 11.18
CA LEU A 128 5.28 -18.42 12.33
C LEU A 128 4.53 -18.05 13.62
N PRO A 129 3.57 -17.07 13.64
CA PRO A 129 2.81 -16.80 14.85
C PRO A 129 2.01 -17.99 15.37
N ALA A 130 1.48 -18.84 14.50
CA ALA A 130 0.72 -20.02 14.89
C ALA A 130 1.64 -21.11 15.48
N VAL A 131 2.85 -21.30 14.93
CA VAL A 131 3.86 -22.22 15.44
C VAL A 131 4.35 -21.77 16.81
N LEU A 132 4.68 -20.49 16.95
CA LEU A 132 5.17 -19.93 18.23
C LEU A 132 4.10 -20.02 19.32
N PHE A 133 2.83 -19.83 19.01
CA PHE A 133 1.77 -20.04 19.98
C PHE A 133 1.65 -21.50 20.40
N ASN A 134 1.75 -22.45 19.47
CA ASN A 134 1.76 -23.88 19.82
C ASN A 134 2.94 -24.24 20.72
N GLY A 135 4.14 -23.70 20.45
CA GLY A 135 5.30 -23.85 21.32
C GLY A 135 5.05 -23.30 22.74
N LEU A 136 4.41 -22.12 22.83
CA LEU A 136 4.03 -21.53 24.12
C LEU A 136 3.02 -22.42 24.88
N MET A 137 2.04 -22.99 24.19
CA MET A 137 1.07 -23.90 24.79
C MET A 137 1.73 -25.20 25.34
N MET A 138 2.79 -25.71 24.68
CA MET A 138 3.53 -26.84 25.17
C MET A 138 4.23 -26.55 26.53
N LEU A 139 4.59 -25.29 26.78
CA LEU A 139 5.26 -24.85 28.01
C LEU A 139 4.24 -24.45 29.11
N THR A 140 3.09 -23.90 28.77
CA THR A 140 2.14 -23.33 29.73
C THR A 140 0.87 -24.15 29.93
N GLY A 141 0.66 -25.19 29.10
CA GLY A 141 -0.59 -25.95 29.06
C GLY A 141 -1.73 -25.23 28.37
N ASP A 142 -2.93 -25.85 28.39
CA ASP A 142 -4.10 -25.40 27.61
C ASP A 142 -4.79 -24.13 28.16
N GLY A 143 -4.40 -23.65 29.34
CA GLY A 143 -5.04 -22.51 30.02
C GLY A 143 -5.05 -21.21 29.21
N ILE A 144 -4.14 -21.07 28.24
CA ILE A 144 -4.03 -19.86 27.39
C ILE A 144 -4.68 -20.03 26.01
N SER A 145 -5.33 -21.16 25.74
CA SER A 145 -5.88 -21.48 24.40
C SER A 145 -6.86 -20.40 23.88
N GLY A 146 -7.67 -19.81 24.75
CA GLY A 146 -8.58 -18.71 24.42
C GLY A 146 -7.88 -17.43 23.93
N TRP A 147 -6.60 -17.23 24.27
CA TRP A 147 -5.82 -16.05 23.88
C TRP A 147 -5.08 -16.20 22.54
N ARG A 148 -5.20 -17.36 21.89
CA ARG A 148 -4.49 -17.69 20.65
C ARG A 148 -4.60 -16.59 19.59
N SER A 149 -5.79 -16.14 19.27
CA SER A 149 -6.01 -15.15 18.19
C SER A 149 -5.40 -13.79 18.51
N VAL A 150 -5.46 -13.38 19.77
CA VAL A 150 -4.83 -12.13 20.24
C VAL A 150 -3.32 -12.25 20.14
N PHE A 151 -2.72 -13.33 20.68
CA PHE A 151 -1.28 -13.55 20.64
C PHE A 151 -0.75 -13.58 19.20
N GLU A 152 -1.34 -14.42 18.34
CA GLU A 152 -0.94 -14.52 16.94
C GLU A 152 -1.08 -13.17 16.19
N GLY A 153 -2.15 -12.42 16.50
CA GLY A 153 -2.39 -11.11 15.91
C GLY A 153 -1.41 -10.04 16.38
N LEU A 154 -1.16 -9.96 17.69
CA LEU A 154 -0.18 -9.01 18.24
C LEU A 154 1.22 -9.33 17.75
N LEU A 155 1.61 -10.61 17.73
CA LEU A 155 2.91 -11.02 17.20
C LEU A 155 3.05 -10.64 15.72
N ARG A 156 1.99 -10.81 14.91
CA ARG A 156 1.97 -10.38 13.51
C ARG A 156 2.17 -8.87 13.39
N ILE A 157 1.52 -8.07 14.22
CA ILE A 157 1.70 -6.60 14.23
C ILE A 157 3.15 -6.27 14.58
N VAL A 158 3.72 -6.92 15.60
CA VAL A 158 5.13 -6.71 15.99
C VAL A 158 6.08 -7.05 14.84
N ILE A 159 5.93 -8.24 14.23
CA ILE A 159 6.74 -8.64 13.08
C ILE A 159 6.61 -7.62 11.94
N PHE A 160 5.39 -7.18 11.64
CA PHE A 160 5.14 -6.21 10.59
C PHE A 160 5.79 -4.85 10.87
N VAL A 161 5.65 -4.33 12.08
CA VAL A 161 6.28 -3.06 12.49
C VAL A 161 7.80 -3.17 12.43
N LEU A 162 8.38 -4.26 12.94
CA LEU A 162 9.83 -4.50 12.87
C LEU A 162 10.31 -4.59 11.42
N TYR A 163 9.60 -5.30 10.55
CA TYR A 163 9.89 -5.36 9.12
C TYR A 163 9.92 -3.96 8.51
N ILE A 164 8.89 -3.13 8.74
CA ILE A 164 8.84 -1.76 8.22
C ILE A 164 9.98 -0.90 8.77
N VAL A 165 10.31 -1.02 10.06
CA VAL A 165 11.44 -0.29 10.66
C VAL A 165 12.77 -0.68 10.02
N VAL A 166 12.96 -1.97 9.71
CA VAL A 166 14.20 -2.44 9.05
C VAL A 166 14.28 -1.92 7.63
N ILE A 167 13.24 -2.12 6.80
CA ILE A 167 13.28 -1.68 5.41
C ILE A 167 13.29 -0.15 5.26
N SER A 168 12.72 0.59 6.23
CA SER A 168 12.72 2.07 6.21
C SER A 168 14.11 2.69 6.34
N LYS A 169 15.15 1.88 6.63
CA LYS A 169 16.55 2.31 6.67
C LYS A 169 17.25 2.19 5.30
N MET A 170 16.64 1.49 4.36
CA MET A 170 17.14 1.41 2.97
C MET A 170 16.90 2.76 2.29
N PRO A 171 17.90 3.31 1.58
CA PRO A 171 17.79 4.64 0.95
C PRO A 171 16.59 4.75 -0.01
N GLU A 172 16.35 3.75 -0.83
CA GLU A 172 15.29 3.71 -1.83
C GLU A 172 13.90 3.74 -1.16
N ILE A 173 13.75 2.99 -0.06
CA ILE A 173 12.51 2.96 0.72
C ILE A 173 12.31 4.27 1.50
N ASP A 174 13.40 4.86 2.04
CA ASP A 174 13.34 6.19 2.67
C ASP A 174 12.82 7.23 1.69
N ARG A 175 13.34 7.25 0.46
CA ARG A 175 12.90 8.17 -0.61
C ARG A 175 11.44 7.93 -0.98
N THR A 176 11.04 6.66 -1.17
CA THR A 176 9.63 6.30 -1.42
C THR A 176 8.71 6.80 -0.29
N PHE A 177 9.12 6.70 0.98
CA PHE A 177 8.34 7.23 2.10
C PHE A 177 8.28 8.77 2.13
N ARG A 178 9.26 9.47 1.56
CA ARG A 178 9.22 10.92 1.36
C ARG A 178 8.28 11.32 0.23
N TYR A 179 8.27 10.59 -0.90
CA TYR A 179 7.25 10.77 -1.96
C TYR A 179 5.84 10.54 -1.42
N HIS A 180 5.64 9.56 -0.53
CA HIS A 180 4.37 9.36 0.16
C HIS A 180 3.97 10.57 1.04
N GLY A 181 4.94 11.23 1.66
CA GLY A 181 4.73 12.50 2.35
C GLY A 181 4.32 13.63 1.41
N ALA A 182 4.93 13.71 0.23
CA ALA A 182 4.58 14.68 -0.80
C ALA A 182 3.15 14.49 -1.32
N GLU A 183 2.75 13.23 -1.54
CA GLU A 183 1.36 12.86 -1.88
C GLU A 183 0.36 13.44 -0.89
N HIS A 184 0.51 13.08 0.39
CA HIS A 184 -0.42 13.51 1.42
C HIS A 184 -0.50 15.02 1.55
N LYS A 185 0.64 15.71 1.57
CA LYS A 185 0.68 17.18 1.67
C LYS A 185 0.02 17.84 0.47
N THR A 186 0.22 17.31 -0.73
CA THR A 186 -0.38 17.86 -1.97
C THR A 186 -1.89 17.65 -1.98
N ILE A 187 -2.38 16.47 -1.57
CA ILE A 187 -3.82 16.20 -1.42
C ILE A 187 -4.44 17.15 -0.39
N PHE A 188 -3.82 17.35 0.78
CA PHE A 188 -4.33 18.29 1.78
C PHE A 188 -4.31 19.74 1.30
N CYS A 189 -3.30 20.15 0.53
CA CYS A 189 -3.27 21.49 -0.07
C CYS A 189 -4.48 21.71 -0.97
N TYR A 190 -4.78 20.76 -1.83
CA TYR A 190 -5.94 20.76 -2.70
C TYR A 190 -7.27 20.73 -1.92
N GLU A 191 -7.39 19.86 -0.91
CA GLU A 191 -8.60 19.76 -0.07
C GLU A 191 -8.85 21.02 0.77
N ASN A 192 -7.81 21.78 1.09
CA ASN A 192 -7.92 23.07 1.78
C ASN A 192 -8.19 24.25 0.83
N ASP A 193 -8.36 23.96 -0.47
CA ASP A 193 -8.63 24.94 -1.50
C ASP A 193 -7.54 26.03 -1.60
N LEU A 194 -6.28 25.58 -1.49
CA LEU A 194 -5.10 26.42 -1.59
C LEU A 194 -4.43 26.25 -2.97
N PRO A 195 -3.81 27.29 -3.51
CA PRO A 195 -2.99 27.15 -4.70
C PRO A 195 -1.93 26.07 -4.54
N LEU A 196 -1.81 25.16 -5.52
CA LEU A 196 -0.83 24.09 -5.55
C LEU A 196 0.56 24.67 -5.88
N THR A 197 1.22 25.18 -4.84
CA THR A 197 2.60 25.67 -4.83
C THR A 197 3.39 24.93 -3.78
N VAL A 198 4.71 24.80 -3.95
CA VAL A 198 5.58 24.13 -2.98
C VAL A 198 5.45 24.75 -1.58
N GLU A 199 5.34 26.08 -1.51
CA GLU A 199 5.19 26.79 -0.23
C GLU A 199 3.92 26.40 0.51
N ASN A 200 2.78 26.30 -0.19
CA ASN A 200 1.51 25.93 0.41
C ASN A 200 1.47 24.43 0.78
N VAL A 201 2.01 23.57 -0.10
CA VAL A 201 2.12 22.12 0.16
C VAL A 201 3.02 21.84 1.37
N ARG A 202 4.16 22.52 1.49
CA ARG A 202 5.09 22.38 2.61
C ARG A 202 4.42 22.61 3.97
N LYS A 203 3.47 23.55 4.06
CA LYS A 203 2.74 23.90 5.27
C LYS A 203 1.67 22.86 5.67
N GLN A 204 1.33 21.92 4.78
CA GLN A 204 0.28 20.93 5.05
C GLN A 204 0.74 19.79 5.94
N LYS A 205 -0.25 19.12 6.57
CA LYS A 205 -0.03 17.91 7.37
C LYS A 205 0.34 16.74 6.44
N ARG A 206 1.18 15.81 6.95
CA ARG A 206 1.58 14.62 6.20
C ARG A 206 0.80 13.35 6.54
N PHE A 207 0.03 13.32 7.63
CA PHE A 207 -0.74 12.13 8.03
C PHE A 207 -2.17 12.24 7.54
N HIS A 208 -2.57 11.30 6.67
CA HIS A 208 -3.86 11.33 5.98
C HIS A 208 -4.74 10.15 6.41
N PRO A 209 -6.01 10.36 6.85
CA PRO A 209 -6.84 9.29 7.39
C PRO A 209 -7.31 8.26 6.35
N ARG A 210 -7.29 8.61 5.07
CA ARG A 210 -7.73 7.73 3.96
C ARG A 210 -6.58 7.03 3.23
N CYS A 211 -5.40 6.97 3.84
CA CYS A 211 -4.21 6.38 3.26
C CYS A 211 -4.28 4.84 3.26
N GLY A 212 -3.70 4.22 2.22
CA GLY A 212 -3.57 2.77 2.11
C GLY A 212 -2.79 2.10 3.25
N SER A 213 -1.83 2.80 3.88
CA SER A 213 -1.12 2.29 5.05
C SER A 213 -2.02 2.16 6.29
N SER A 214 -3.02 3.06 6.45
CA SER A 214 -4.06 2.91 7.47
C SER A 214 -4.94 1.70 7.21
N PHE A 215 -5.21 1.40 5.94
CA PHE A 215 -5.94 0.19 5.54
C PHE A 215 -5.19 -1.09 5.95
N MET A 216 -3.86 -1.15 5.78
CA MET A 216 -3.07 -2.32 6.18
C MET A 216 -3.18 -2.62 7.69
N ILE A 217 -3.08 -1.60 8.55
CA ILE A 217 -3.25 -1.78 9.99
C ILE A 217 -4.66 -2.24 10.35
N LEU A 218 -5.66 -1.67 9.71
CA LEU A 218 -7.06 -2.09 9.89
C LEU A 218 -7.25 -3.57 9.50
N MET A 219 -6.63 -4.02 8.41
CA MET A 219 -6.63 -5.42 7.99
C MET A 219 -6.00 -6.36 9.03
N LEU A 220 -4.88 -5.94 9.66
CA LEU A 220 -4.25 -6.71 10.73
C LEU A 220 -5.16 -6.85 11.95
N LEU A 221 -5.85 -5.77 12.35
CA LEU A 221 -6.80 -5.79 13.46
C LEU A 221 -8.03 -6.65 13.15
N LEU A 222 -8.61 -6.52 11.95
CA LEU A 222 -9.70 -7.38 11.51
C LEU A 222 -9.29 -8.86 11.45
N GLY A 223 -8.03 -9.14 11.06
CA GLY A 223 -7.48 -10.48 11.07
C GLY A 223 -7.42 -11.12 12.47
N ILE A 224 -7.28 -10.34 13.54
CA ILE A 224 -7.40 -10.81 14.92
C ILE A 224 -8.83 -11.27 15.20
N ILE A 225 -9.80 -10.42 14.85
CA ILE A 225 -11.23 -10.70 15.06
C ILE A 225 -11.65 -11.97 14.30
N ILE A 226 -11.30 -12.09 13.02
CA ILE A 226 -11.58 -13.28 12.21
C ILE A 226 -10.87 -14.51 12.78
N GLY A 227 -9.69 -14.35 13.35
CA GLY A 227 -8.93 -15.43 13.98
C GLY A 227 -9.66 -16.14 15.12
N PHE A 228 -10.57 -15.46 15.84
CA PHE A 228 -11.41 -16.08 16.88
C PHE A 228 -12.40 -17.12 16.34
N PHE A 229 -12.82 -16.97 15.10
CA PHE A 229 -13.75 -17.88 14.44
C PHE A 229 -13.09 -19.10 13.79
N ILE A 230 -11.74 -19.20 13.87
CA ILE A 230 -10.98 -20.32 13.31
C ILE A 230 -10.58 -21.29 14.45
N PRO A 231 -11.26 -22.45 14.58
CA PRO A 231 -11.10 -23.34 15.73
C PRO A 231 -9.85 -24.24 15.65
N PHE A 232 -9.16 -24.26 14.52
CA PHE A 232 -8.06 -25.19 14.26
C PHE A 232 -6.79 -24.83 15.03
N SER A 233 -6.17 -25.82 15.68
CA SER A 233 -4.89 -25.71 16.38
C SER A 233 -3.69 -26.05 15.49
N ASN A 234 -3.88 -26.86 14.43
CA ASN A 234 -2.85 -27.19 13.46
C ASN A 234 -2.41 -25.93 12.71
N PRO A 235 -1.10 -25.53 12.70
CA PRO A 235 -0.63 -24.30 12.08
C PRO A 235 -0.92 -24.21 10.57
N PHE A 236 -0.79 -25.33 9.85
CA PHE A 236 -1.04 -25.37 8.40
C PHE A 236 -2.52 -25.12 8.09
N LEU A 237 -3.42 -25.86 8.75
CA LEU A 237 -4.85 -25.71 8.52
C LEU A 237 -5.35 -24.32 8.96
N ARG A 238 -4.85 -23.83 10.09
CA ARG A 238 -5.16 -22.49 10.59
C ARG A 238 -4.69 -21.39 9.64
N THR A 239 -3.45 -21.48 9.10
CA THR A 239 -2.92 -20.57 8.10
C THR A 239 -3.76 -20.61 6.84
N PHE A 240 -4.08 -21.81 6.34
CA PHE A 240 -4.92 -21.98 5.16
C PHE A 240 -6.29 -21.32 5.33
N CYS A 241 -6.97 -21.56 6.46
CA CYS A 241 -8.27 -20.92 6.75
C CYS A 241 -8.15 -19.39 6.84
N LYS A 242 -7.09 -18.85 7.44
CA LYS A 242 -6.86 -17.40 7.47
C LYS A 242 -6.67 -16.82 6.06
N LEU A 243 -5.95 -17.51 5.18
CA LEU A 243 -5.78 -17.09 3.78
C LEU A 243 -7.13 -17.11 3.03
N LEU A 244 -7.94 -18.14 3.23
CA LEU A 244 -9.30 -18.19 2.65
C LEU A 244 -10.21 -17.05 3.16
N CYS A 245 -9.98 -16.57 4.40
CA CYS A 245 -10.74 -15.45 4.96
C CYS A 245 -10.22 -14.08 4.49
N LEU A 246 -9.06 -13.97 3.82
CA LEU A 246 -8.52 -12.69 3.36
C LEU A 246 -9.51 -11.88 2.52
N PRO A 247 -10.25 -12.42 1.55
CA PRO A 247 -11.22 -11.66 0.78
C PRO A 247 -12.30 -11.02 1.67
N ILE A 248 -12.72 -11.70 2.74
CA ILE A 248 -13.72 -11.19 3.71
C ILE A 248 -13.11 -10.03 4.50
N VAL A 249 -11.88 -10.20 5.02
CA VAL A 249 -11.15 -9.15 5.76
C VAL A 249 -10.95 -7.92 4.89
N VAL A 250 -10.52 -8.10 3.62
CA VAL A 250 -10.36 -7.00 2.64
C VAL A 250 -11.68 -6.28 2.41
N SER A 251 -12.77 -7.03 2.21
CA SER A 251 -14.09 -6.47 1.96
C SER A 251 -14.59 -5.61 3.12
N ILE A 252 -14.50 -6.12 4.34
CA ILE A 252 -14.90 -5.39 5.56
C ILE A 252 -13.99 -4.16 5.75
N GLY A 253 -12.67 -4.33 5.64
CA GLY A 253 -11.71 -3.24 5.78
C GLY A 253 -11.94 -2.11 4.77
N TYR A 254 -12.23 -2.45 3.51
CA TYR A 254 -12.55 -1.48 2.47
C TYR A 254 -13.81 -0.66 2.80
N GLU A 255 -14.87 -1.30 3.26
CA GLU A 255 -16.08 -0.57 3.64
C GLU A 255 -15.85 0.33 4.87
N LEU A 256 -15.05 -0.14 5.85
CA LEU A 256 -14.71 0.66 7.02
C LEU A 256 -13.86 1.89 6.67
N ILE A 257 -12.82 1.74 5.82
CA ILE A 257 -11.99 2.89 5.41
C ILE A 257 -12.81 3.90 4.59
N LYS A 258 -13.76 3.41 3.77
CA LYS A 258 -14.69 4.26 3.03
C LYS A 258 -15.62 5.03 3.96
N LEU A 259 -16.10 4.41 5.03
CA LEU A 259 -16.87 5.09 6.08
C LEU A 259 -16.04 6.16 6.79
N CYS A 260 -14.78 5.85 7.13
CA CYS A 260 -13.84 6.84 7.71
C CYS A 260 -13.58 8.03 6.76
N GLY A 261 -13.59 7.80 5.44
CA GLY A 261 -13.49 8.88 4.45
C GLY A 261 -14.75 9.74 4.33
N LYS A 262 -15.93 9.12 4.56
CA LYS A 262 -17.22 9.80 4.40
C LYS A 262 -17.65 10.58 5.64
N TYR A 263 -17.38 10.04 6.83
CA TYR A 263 -17.82 10.61 8.10
C TYR A 263 -16.63 11.02 8.98
N ASP A 264 -16.73 12.17 9.65
CA ASP A 264 -15.76 12.63 10.64
C ASP A 264 -16.45 12.69 12.02
N ASN A 265 -16.45 11.57 12.71
CA ASN A 265 -16.99 11.44 14.05
C ASN A 265 -16.03 10.67 14.97
N VAL A 266 -16.35 10.56 16.26
CA VAL A 266 -15.50 9.91 17.25
C VAL A 266 -15.16 8.46 16.84
N LEU A 267 -16.14 7.70 16.32
CA LEU A 267 -15.96 6.30 15.93
C LEU A 267 -14.96 6.17 14.76
N THR A 268 -15.14 6.99 13.72
CA THR A 268 -14.22 6.94 12.54
C THR A 268 -12.82 7.40 12.90
N ARG A 269 -12.66 8.33 13.85
CA ARG A 269 -11.35 8.74 14.37
C ARG A 269 -10.67 7.63 15.16
N ILE A 270 -11.42 6.88 15.99
CA ILE A 270 -10.90 5.72 16.73
C ILE A 270 -10.42 4.63 15.73
N ILE A 271 -11.21 4.31 14.70
CA ILE A 271 -10.86 3.33 13.67
C ILE A 271 -9.61 3.75 12.90
N ALA A 272 -9.48 5.04 12.57
CA ALA A 272 -8.34 5.56 11.82
C ALA A 272 -7.06 5.75 12.67
N ALA A 273 -7.18 5.90 14.00
CA ALA A 273 -6.07 6.26 14.88
C ALA A 273 -4.86 5.30 14.80
N PRO A 274 -5.01 3.96 14.82
CA PRO A 274 -3.87 3.04 14.69
C PRO A 274 -3.13 3.22 13.36
N GLY A 275 -3.87 3.45 12.26
CA GLY A 275 -3.30 3.72 10.96
C GLY A 275 -2.53 5.04 10.90
N LEU A 276 -3.08 6.12 11.47
CA LEU A 276 -2.41 7.41 11.57
C LEU A 276 -1.13 7.33 12.42
N TRP A 277 -1.13 6.51 13.48
CA TRP A 277 0.07 6.26 14.26
C TRP A 277 1.13 5.54 13.43
N PHE A 278 0.75 4.53 12.66
CA PHE A 278 1.64 3.76 11.79
C PHE A 278 2.26 4.63 10.67
N GLN A 279 1.55 5.62 10.17
CA GLN A 279 2.08 6.57 9.18
C GLN A 279 3.32 7.34 9.66
N ARG A 280 3.59 7.41 10.98
CA ARG A 280 4.84 7.98 11.50
C ARG A 280 6.08 7.23 11.02
N LEU A 281 5.93 5.95 10.67
CA LEU A 281 7.00 5.10 10.13
C LEU A 281 7.08 5.16 8.59
N THR A 282 5.93 5.27 7.92
CA THR A 282 5.82 5.11 6.46
C THR A 282 5.58 6.40 5.69
N VAL A 283 5.50 7.55 6.38
CA VAL A 283 5.30 8.86 5.75
C VAL A 283 6.35 9.82 6.30
N LYS A 284 7.32 10.18 5.47
CA LYS A 284 8.44 11.06 5.84
C LYS A 284 8.29 12.46 5.25
N GLU A 285 9.09 13.42 5.72
CA GLU A 285 9.07 14.79 5.22
C GLU A 285 9.69 14.82 3.82
N PRO A 286 8.95 15.31 2.80
CA PRO A 286 9.43 15.37 1.42
C PRO A 286 10.39 16.54 1.20
N THR A 287 11.22 16.43 0.15
CA THR A 287 11.98 17.56 -0.41
C THR A 287 11.09 18.42 -1.31
N ASP A 288 11.55 19.60 -1.68
CA ASP A 288 10.82 20.52 -2.57
C ASP A 288 10.58 19.89 -3.94
N MET A 289 11.58 19.23 -4.51
CA MET A 289 11.49 18.52 -5.79
C MET A 289 10.42 17.41 -5.77
N MET A 290 10.32 16.64 -4.67
CA MET A 290 9.26 15.64 -4.51
C MET A 290 7.87 16.27 -4.42
N MET A 291 7.76 17.45 -3.80
CA MET A 291 6.50 18.21 -3.78
C MET A 291 6.14 18.76 -5.16
N GLU A 292 7.12 19.21 -5.95
CA GLU A 292 6.91 19.65 -7.33
C GLU A 292 6.40 18.51 -8.22
N ALA A 293 6.99 17.31 -8.11
CA ALA A 293 6.49 16.13 -8.80
C ALA A 293 5.06 15.78 -8.41
N ALA A 294 4.75 15.80 -7.09
CA ALA A 294 3.39 15.57 -6.61
C ALA A 294 2.40 16.62 -7.10
N ILE A 295 2.79 17.88 -7.17
CA ILE A 295 1.99 18.97 -7.73
C ILE A 295 1.75 18.76 -9.23
N ALA A 296 2.77 18.37 -9.98
CA ALA A 296 2.66 18.12 -11.42
C ALA A 296 1.67 16.98 -11.71
N ALA A 297 1.82 15.83 -11.02
CA ALA A 297 0.89 14.71 -11.15
C ALA A 297 -0.53 15.08 -10.71
N MET A 298 -0.68 15.82 -9.59
CA MET A 298 -1.97 16.25 -9.06
C MET A 298 -2.70 17.17 -10.05
N LYS A 299 -2.03 18.21 -10.59
CA LYS A 299 -2.62 19.13 -11.59
C LYS A 299 -3.10 18.38 -12.83
N ALA A 300 -2.38 17.33 -13.23
CA ALA A 300 -2.73 16.54 -14.40
C ALA A 300 -4.00 15.69 -14.21
N VAL A 301 -4.37 15.30 -12.98
CA VAL A 301 -5.51 14.40 -12.70
C VAL A 301 -6.76 15.14 -12.20
N ILE A 302 -6.66 16.40 -11.78
CA ILE A 302 -7.81 17.21 -11.36
C ILE A 302 -8.77 17.38 -12.54
N PRO A 303 -10.05 16.99 -12.42
CA PRO A 303 -11.03 17.19 -13.47
C PRO A 303 -11.54 18.64 -13.47
N GLU A 304 -11.85 19.18 -14.67
CA GLU A 304 -12.35 20.55 -14.82
C GLU A 304 -13.73 20.80 -14.17
N ASN A 305 -14.53 19.74 -14.03
CA ASN A 305 -15.92 19.83 -13.58
C ASN A 305 -16.13 19.49 -12.09
N GLY A 306 -15.05 19.25 -11.32
CA GLY A 306 -15.13 18.93 -9.89
C GLY A 306 -15.73 17.58 -9.56
N GLU A 307 -15.78 16.62 -10.50
CA GLU A 307 -16.27 15.24 -10.28
C GLU A 307 -15.50 14.48 -9.20
N ASP A 308 -14.30 14.94 -8.85
CA ASP A 308 -13.46 14.37 -7.81
C ASP A 308 -13.92 14.72 -6.39
N ILE A 309 -14.77 15.73 -6.23
CA ILE A 309 -15.19 16.20 -4.90
C ILE A 309 -16.30 15.30 -4.36
N ILE A 310 -16.02 14.64 -3.23
CA ILE A 310 -16.96 13.72 -2.55
C ILE A 310 -17.83 14.49 -1.54
N ARG A 311 -17.26 15.57 -0.94
CA ARG A 311 -17.93 16.38 0.09
C ARG A 311 -17.30 17.78 0.13
#